data_85087db64d17d75acf75e4fa8f00c0f6
#
_entry.id   85087db64d17d75acf75e4fa8f00c0f6
#
_cell.length_a   1.000
_cell.length_b   1.000
_cell.length_c   1.000
_cell.angle_alpha   90.00
_cell.angle_beta   90.00
_cell.angle_gamma   90.00
#
_symmetry.space_group_name_H-M   'P 1'
#
loop_
_entity.id
_entity.type
_entity.pdbx_description
1 polymer ?
#
loop_
_entity_poly.entity_id
_entity_poly.type
_entity_poly.pdbx_seq_one_letter_code
_entity_poly.pdbx_strand_id
1 'polypeptide(L)'
;MSGGSVAFVNLGCRVNRVELDDIAARLEAAGLVPTAPAAADAIVVNSCAVTGEAEAKTRKTVRRMATLAQAPEVIVTGCVASLFASELSGLAPNVTVEADKSLVAGRVISLVGQGGGVPSACEGVTPTGRTRPAIKIQDGCDNRCSYCIVWKARGRGRSLPAVEVLSRLDETCGRGAREVVLTGINIGRYRDGGLDLAGLLDLVMARSDVGRVRIGSIEPPDVTERLVDAMARHGGRVAPFLHVCLQSGSDATLRRMCRAYDTAAYRQVVAYARDRLPKLSLGTDLIVGFPGETEGEFEESLAFCEEMAFSRMHVFRYSRRPGTPAATAPRQVDPREMARRSRRMRELARRMRRSEAERMVGSEQLVLVERAGRGVTGGLFDLHLDPSVPVGSLVRACVRSVLDDASLLGRLS
;
A
#
# COMPACT_ATOMS: atom_id res chain seq x y z
N MET A 1 -19.17 -11.30 -32.81
CA MET A 1 -18.11 -11.86 -31.96
C MET A 1 -18.26 -11.20 -30.61
N SER A 2 -18.49 -11.97 -29.55
CA SER A 2 -18.52 -11.43 -28.19
C SER A 2 -17.15 -10.83 -27.89
N GLY A 3 -17.12 -9.58 -27.44
CA GLY A 3 -15.87 -8.92 -27.07
C GLY A 3 -15.13 -9.72 -25.99
N GLY A 4 -13.80 -9.76 -26.06
CA GLY A 4 -12.96 -10.46 -25.09
C GLY A 4 -13.21 -9.96 -23.66
N SER A 5 -13.22 -10.86 -22.68
CA SER A 5 -13.47 -10.55 -21.26
C SER A 5 -12.23 -10.78 -20.43
N VAL A 6 -12.02 -9.93 -19.40
CA VAL A 6 -10.82 -9.99 -18.57
C VAL A 6 -11.15 -9.90 -17.08
N ALA A 7 -10.47 -10.71 -16.26
CA ALA A 7 -10.54 -10.63 -14.82
C ALA A 7 -9.21 -10.20 -14.20
N PHE A 8 -9.28 -9.51 -13.06
CA PHE A 8 -8.11 -8.98 -12.36
C PHE A 8 -7.99 -9.56 -10.95
N VAL A 9 -6.84 -10.15 -10.64
CA VAL A 9 -6.52 -10.70 -9.32
C VAL A 9 -5.28 -10.01 -8.75
N ASN A 10 -5.45 -9.20 -7.70
CA ASN A 10 -4.34 -8.57 -7.02
C ASN A 10 -3.97 -9.32 -5.73
N LEU A 11 -2.77 -9.85 -5.68
CA LEU A 11 -2.19 -10.48 -4.49
C LEU A 11 -1.10 -9.61 -3.85
N GLY A 12 -0.87 -8.41 -4.42
CA GLY A 12 0.22 -7.53 -4.09
C GLY A 12 -0.12 -6.39 -3.12
N CYS A 13 0.88 -5.54 -2.93
CA CYS A 13 0.80 -4.33 -2.12
C CYS A 13 0.04 -3.20 -2.87
N ARG A 14 0.04 -1.99 -2.30
CA ARG A 14 -0.59 -0.82 -2.92
C ARG A 14 0.02 -0.49 -4.29
N VAL A 15 1.34 -0.58 -4.43
CA VAL A 15 2.03 -0.34 -5.72
C VAL A 15 1.56 -1.33 -6.79
N ASN A 16 1.48 -2.63 -6.45
CA ASN A 16 0.93 -3.63 -7.36
C ASN A 16 -0.52 -3.31 -7.76
N ARG A 17 -1.31 -2.75 -6.85
CA ARG A 17 -2.69 -2.37 -7.16
C ARG A 17 -2.74 -1.25 -8.20
N VAL A 18 -1.91 -0.20 -8.07
CA VAL A 18 -1.83 0.88 -9.08
C VAL A 18 -1.45 0.33 -10.44
N GLU A 19 -0.45 -0.55 -10.47
CA GLU A 19 -0.02 -1.19 -11.73
C GLU A 19 -1.14 -2.02 -12.37
N LEU A 20 -1.96 -2.68 -11.57
CA LEU A 20 -3.11 -3.42 -12.07
C LEU A 20 -4.23 -2.50 -12.57
N ASP A 21 -4.47 -1.36 -11.89
CA ASP A 21 -5.42 -0.34 -12.33
C ASP A 21 -4.98 0.26 -13.69
N ASP A 22 -3.67 0.53 -13.88
CA ASP A 22 -3.11 1.01 -15.15
C ASP A 22 -3.28 -0.04 -16.28
N ILE A 23 -3.07 -1.33 -15.98
CA ILE A 23 -3.29 -2.43 -16.94
C ILE A 23 -4.77 -2.52 -17.30
N ALA A 24 -5.67 -2.47 -16.30
CA ALA A 24 -7.10 -2.53 -16.49
C ALA A 24 -7.60 -1.39 -17.39
N ALA A 25 -7.17 -0.15 -17.13
CA ALA A 25 -7.53 1.00 -17.95
C ALA A 25 -7.13 0.84 -19.44
N ARG A 26 -5.94 0.27 -19.72
CA ARG A 26 -5.50 0.00 -21.09
C ARG A 26 -6.32 -1.09 -21.76
N LEU A 27 -6.72 -2.12 -21.03
CA LEU A 27 -7.54 -3.22 -21.56
C LEU A 27 -8.98 -2.77 -21.82
N GLU A 28 -9.55 -1.95 -20.94
CA GLU A 28 -10.87 -1.32 -21.15
C GLU A 28 -10.84 -0.38 -22.38
N ALA A 29 -9.78 0.41 -22.54
CA ALA A 29 -9.60 1.26 -23.73
C ALA A 29 -9.47 0.43 -25.03
N ALA A 30 -9.00 -0.82 -24.96
CA ALA A 30 -8.99 -1.77 -26.07
C ALA A 30 -10.31 -2.54 -26.24
N GLY A 31 -11.36 -2.18 -25.49
CA GLY A 31 -12.70 -2.75 -25.58
C GLY A 31 -12.91 -4.10 -24.86
N LEU A 32 -11.97 -4.52 -24.00
CA LEU A 32 -12.16 -5.72 -23.17
C LEU A 32 -13.06 -5.39 -21.98
N VAL A 33 -13.96 -6.31 -21.65
CA VAL A 33 -14.93 -6.14 -20.56
C VAL A 33 -14.44 -6.76 -19.27
N PRO A 34 -14.31 -5.98 -18.16
CA PRO A 34 -14.01 -6.54 -16.84
C PRO A 34 -15.12 -7.50 -16.39
N THR A 35 -14.73 -8.68 -15.90
CA THR A 35 -15.67 -9.70 -15.44
C THR A 35 -15.12 -10.51 -14.27
N ALA A 36 -15.97 -11.39 -13.72
CA ALA A 36 -15.53 -12.34 -12.69
C ALA A 36 -14.60 -13.42 -13.28
N PRO A 37 -13.63 -13.95 -12.52
CA PRO A 37 -12.70 -14.96 -13.03
C PRO A 37 -13.35 -16.19 -13.68
N ALA A 38 -14.55 -16.60 -13.21
CA ALA A 38 -15.27 -17.75 -13.74
C ALA A 38 -15.90 -17.53 -15.13
N ALA A 39 -15.93 -16.29 -15.62
CA ALA A 39 -16.49 -15.93 -16.93
C ALA A 39 -15.48 -15.20 -17.83
N ALA A 40 -14.21 -15.13 -17.43
CA ALA A 40 -13.16 -14.39 -18.15
C ALA A 40 -12.47 -15.26 -19.18
N ASP A 41 -12.18 -14.70 -20.35
CA ASP A 41 -11.31 -15.28 -21.37
C ASP A 41 -9.84 -15.15 -20.98
N ALA A 42 -9.49 -14.08 -20.28
CA ALA A 42 -8.15 -13.86 -19.71
C ALA A 42 -8.21 -13.44 -18.24
N ILE A 43 -7.21 -13.86 -17.45
CA ILE A 43 -7.07 -13.49 -16.04
C ILE A 43 -5.67 -12.90 -15.79
N VAL A 44 -5.61 -11.64 -15.39
CA VAL A 44 -4.35 -11.00 -14.99
C VAL A 44 -4.14 -11.16 -13.49
N VAL A 45 -3.09 -11.88 -13.09
CA VAL A 45 -2.70 -12.10 -11.69
C VAL A 45 -1.47 -11.25 -11.37
N ASN A 46 -1.65 -10.19 -10.57
CA ASN A 46 -0.53 -9.36 -10.12
C ASN A 46 -0.02 -9.84 -8.76
N SER A 47 1.23 -10.28 -8.73
CA SER A 47 1.84 -11.08 -7.66
C SER A 47 2.74 -10.28 -6.72
N CYS A 48 2.89 -10.73 -5.47
CA CYS A 48 3.73 -10.12 -4.43
C CYS A 48 4.80 -11.09 -3.92
N ALA A 49 6.04 -10.60 -3.82
CA ALA A 49 7.19 -11.36 -3.32
C ALA A 49 7.65 -10.95 -1.90
N VAL A 50 6.91 -10.08 -1.22
CA VAL A 50 7.34 -9.53 0.09
C VAL A 50 7.45 -10.62 1.15
N THR A 51 6.53 -11.58 1.18
CA THR A 51 6.56 -12.72 2.11
C THR A 51 6.46 -14.05 1.39
N GLY A 52 6.96 -15.14 2.01
CA GLY A 52 6.79 -16.50 1.50
C GLY A 52 5.32 -16.93 1.42
N GLU A 53 4.47 -16.44 2.34
CA GLU A 53 3.02 -16.68 2.29
C GLU A 53 2.38 -16.05 1.05
N ALA A 54 2.78 -14.82 0.70
CA ALA A 54 2.29 -14.14 -0.52
C ALA A 54 2.72 -14.90 -1.78
N GLU A 55 3.93 -15.42 -1.81
CA GLU A 55 4.44 -16.25 -2.90
C GLU A 55 3.69 -17.59 -3.01
N ALA A 56 3.51 -18.30 -1.90
CA ALA A 56 2.73 -19.55 -1.88
C ALA A 56 1.27 -19.31 -2.31
N LYS A 57 0.66 -18.21 -1.84
CA LYS A 57 -0.67 -17.77 -2.26
C LYS A 57 -0.73 -17.48 -3.76
N THR A 58 0.33 -16.87 -4.32
CA THR A 58 0.43 -16.63 -5.76
C THR A 58 0.38 -17.94 -6.54
N ARG A 59 1.26 -18.92 -6.22
CA ARG A 59 1.27 -20.22 -6.90
C ARG A 59 -0.08 -20.94 -6.79
N LYS A 60 -0.68 -20.94 -5.58
CA LYS A 60 -2.00 -21.54 -5.37
C LYS A 60 -3.09 -20.86 -6.20
N THR A 61 -3.07 -19.54 -6.26
CA THR A 61 -4.05 -18.76 -7.02
C THR A 61 -3.91 -18.99 -8.52
N VAL A 62 -2.67 -18.95 -9.04
CA VAL A 62 -2.40 -19.22 -10.48
C VAL A 62 -2.91 -20.59 -10.87
N ARG A 63 -2.57 -21.67 -10.12
CA ARG A 63 -3.09 -23.02 -10.39
C ARG A 63 -4.62 -23.05 -10.42
N ARG A 64 -5.27 -22.42 -9.41
CA ARG A 64 -6.73 -22.37 -9.36
C ARG A 64 -7.36 -21.63 -10.54
N MET A 65 -6.75 -20.54 -10.98
CA MET A 65 -7.25 -19.78 -12.14
C MET A 65 -7.06 -20.57 -13.45
N ALA A 66 -5.92 -21.23 -13.60
CA ALA A 66 -5.62 -22.03 -14.78
C ALA A 66 -6.51 -23.28 -14.96
N THR A 67 -7.12 -23.77 -13.87
CA THR A 67 -8.01 -24.95 -13.89
C THR A 67 -9.51 -24.62 -13.91
N LEU A 68 -9.88 -23.36 -14.18
CA LEU A 68 -11.29 -22.99 -14.36
C LEU A 68 -11.86 -23.65 -15.63
N ALA A 69 -13.17 -23.97 -15.60
CA ALA A 69 -13.81 -24.77 -16.64
C ALA A 69 -13.73 -24.17 -18.05
N GLN A 70 -13.71 -22.83 -18.17
CA GLN A 70 -13.58 -22.12 -19.44
C GLN A 70 -12.11 -22.08 -19.95
N ALA A 71 -11.15 -22.65 -19.20
CA ALA A 71 -9.72 -22.66 -19.55
C ALA A 71 -9.16 -21.27 -19.95
N PRO A 72 -9.27 -20.25 -19.08
CA PRO A 72 -8.86 -18.88 -19.43
C PRO A 72 -7.35 -18.79 -19.63
N GLU A 73 -6.90 -17.83 -20.44
CA GLU A 73 -5.48 -17.44 -20.47
C GLU A 73 -5.10 -16.75 -19.16
N VAL A 74 -4.09 -17.25 -18.44
CA VAL A 74 -3.65 -16.70 -17.15
C VAL A 74 -2.32 -15.98 -17.31
N ILE A 75 -2.35 -14.66 -17.25
CA ILE A 75 -1.17 -13.81 -17.36
C ILE A 75 -0.70 -13.43 -15.96
N VAL A 76 0.49 -13.89 -15.57
CA VAL A 76 1.07 -13.61 -14.25
C VAL A 76 2.11 -12.52 -14.36
N THR A 77 1.93 -11.45 -13.58
CA THR A 77 2.86 -10.31 -13.50
C THR A 77 3.21 -9.98 -12.03
N GLY A 78 3.99 -8.93 -11.82
CA GLY A 78 4.36 -8.46 -10.49
C GLY A 78 5.67 -9.05 -9.96
N CYS A 79 5.93 -8.87 -8.66
CA CYS A 79 7.25 -9.16 -8.07
C CYS A 79 7.63 -10.65 -8.09
N VAL A 80 6.68 -11.58 -7.95
CA VAL A 80 6.97 -13.02 -8.07
C VAL A 80 7.28 -13.39 -9.53
N ALA A 81 6.56 -12.81 -10.48
CA ALA A 81 6.82 -12.98 -11.90
C ALA A 81 8.24 -12.53 -12.28
N SER A 82 8.69 -11.40 -11.76
CA SER A 82 10.05 -10.89 -12.01
C SER A 82 11.17 -11.77 -11.41
N LEU A 83 10.91 -12.52 -10.34
CA LEU A 83 11.91 -13.30 -9.61
C LEU A 83 11.89 -14.80 -9.97
N PHE A 84 10.75 -15.36 -10.34
CA PHE A 84 10.51 -16.80 -10.46
C PHE A 84 9.69 -17.14 -11.71
N ALA A 85 10.02 -16.50 -12.84
CA ALA A 85 9.25 -16.63 -14.08
C ALA A 85 9.14 -18.09 -14.56
N SER A 86 10.25 -18.83 -14.58
CA SER A 86 10.29 -20.22 -15.05
C SER A 86 9.46 -21.17 -14.20
N GLU A 87 9.43 -20.96 -12.87
CA GLU A 87 8.61 -21.76 -11.97
C GLU A 87 7.11 -21.51 -12.17
N LEU A 88 6.73 -20.27 -12.49
CA LEU A 88 5.33 -19.90 -12.69
C LEU A 88 4.81 -20.36 -14.05
N SER A 89 5.59 -20.24 -15.12
CA SER A 89 5.20 -20.69 -16.45
C SER A 89 5.02 -22.22 -16.54
N GLY A 90 5.71 -22.97 -15.69
CA GLY A 90 5.55 -24.43 -15.60
C GLY A 90 4.31 -24.91 -14.81
N LEU A 91 3.46 -23.99 -14.30
CA LEU A 91 2.31 -24.39 -13.47
C LEU A 91 1.14 -24.97 -14.27
N ALA A 92 0.92 -24.52 -15.51
CA ALA A 92 -0.07 -25.04 -16.44
C ALA A 92 0.20 -24.52 -17.87
N PRO A 93 -0.30 -25.21 -18.94
CA PRO A 93 -0.08 -24.82 -20.33
C PRO A 93 -0.64 -23.42 -20.71
N ASN A 94 -1.73 -23.01 -20.08
CA ASN A 94 -2.41 -21.72 -20.28
C ASN A 94 -1.90 -20.63 -19.34
N VAL A 95 -0.71 -20.78 -18.74
CA VAL A 95 -0.08 -19.77 -17.90
C VAL A 95 1.07 -19.09 -18.64
N THR A 96 0.93 -17.79 -18.84
CA THR A 96 1.96 -16.90 -19.41
C THR A 96 2.52 -16.00 -18.33
N VAL A 97 3.83 -15.84 -18.28
CA VAL A 97 4.48 -14.90 -17.34
C VAL A 97 4.99 -13.68 -18.09
N GLU A 98 4.52 -12.50 -17.68
CA GLU A 98 5.00 -11.22 -18.20
C GLU A 98 5.49 -10.34 -17.04
N ALA A 99 6.80 -10.22 -16.91
CA ALA A 99 7.44 -9.45 -15.85
C ALA A 99 7.37 -7.94 -16.11
N ASP A 100 7.42 -7.53 -17.36
CA ASP A 100 7.28 -6.14 -17.76
C ASP A 100 5.80 -5.74 -17.81
N LYS A 101 5.40 -4.95 -16.83
CA LYS A 101 4.02 -4.51 -16.68
C LYS A 101 3.51 -3.63 -17.82
N SER A 102 4.41 -2.98 -18.56
CA SER A 102 4.06 -2.18 -19.73
C SER A 102 3.56 -3.02 -20.91
N LEU A 103 4.01 -4.29 -20.97
CA LEU A 103 3.68 -5.23 -22.02
C LEU A 103 2.45 -6.09 -21.70
N VAL A 104 1.99 -6.15 -20.44
CA VAL A 104 0.89 -7.04 -20.03
C VAL A 104 -0.39 -6.81 -20.84
N ALA A 105 -0.80 -5.56 -21.01
CA ALA A 105 -2.03 -5.27 -21.78
C ALA A 105 -1.92 -5.75 -23.25
N GLY A 106 -0.79 -5.47 -23.92
CA GLY A 106 -0.54 -5.98 -25.27
C GLY A 106 -0.53 -7.51 -25.33
N ARG A 107 0.02 -8.16 -24.30
CA ARG A 107 0.04 -9.63 -24.20
C ARG A 107 -1.36 -10.22 -24.05
N VAL A 108 -2.22 -9.63 -23.20
CA VAL A 108 -3.63 -10.04 -23.08
C VAL A 108 -4.34 -9.90 -24.42
N ILE A 109 -4.23 -8.73 -25.08
CA ILE A 109 -4.87 -8.47 -26.36
C ILE A 109 -4.40 -9.47 -27.44
N SER A 110 -3.12 -9.85 -27.45
CA SER A 110 -2.59 -10.83 -28.41
C SER A 110 -3.15 -12.25 -28.21
N LEU A 111 -3.58 -12.59 -26.98
CA LEU A 111 -4.11 -13.91 -26.65
C LEU A 111 -5.63 -14.01 -26.85
N VAL A 112 -6.38 -12.99 -26.49
CA VAL A 112 -7.85 -13.06 -26.50
C VAL A 112 -8.51 -12.13 -27.55
N GLY A 113 -7.71 -11.35 -28.31
CA GLY A 113 -8.18 -10.41 -29.31
C GLY A 113 -8.63 -9.08 -28.69
N GLN A 114 -8.96 -8.11 -29.58
CA GLN A 114 -9.58 -6.85 -29.17
C GLN A 114 -11.06 -7.06 -28.89
N GLY A 115 -11.57 -6.41 -27.84
CA GLY A 115 -12.97 -6.45 -27.51
C GLY A 115 -13.79 -5.43 -28.30
N GLY A 116 -15.03 -5.77 -28.64
CA GLY A 116 -16.02 -4.84 -29.17
C GLY A 116 -16.94 -4.26 -28.09
N GLY A 117 -16.59 -4.44 -26.81
CA GLY A 117 -17.41 -4.04 -25.68
C GLY A 117 -17.39 -2.53 -25.42
N VAL A 118 -18.54 -1.98 -25.04
CA VAL A 118 -18.63 -0.62 -24.49
C VAL A 118 -18.10 -0.71 -23.05
N PRO A 119 -17.17 0.18 -22.62
CA PRO A 119 -16.72 0.20 -21.24
C PRO A 119 -17.91 0.29 -20.27
N SER A 120 -18.06 -0.70 -19.40
CA SER A 120 -19.04 -0.62 -18.34
C SER A 120 -18.59 0.46 -17.36
N ALA A 121 -19.50 1.35 -16.99
CA ALA A 121 -19.25 2.28 -15.90
C ALA A 121 -19.09 1.48 -14.61
N CYS A 122 -17.86 1.17 -14.25
CA CYS A 122 -17.56 0.58 -12.94
C CYS A 122 -18.01 1.56 -11.84
N GLU A 123 -18.73 1.06 -10.85
CA GLU A 123 -18.97 1.83 -9.63
C GLU A 123 -17.61 2.13 -8.97
N GLY A 124 -17.19 3.40 -8.99
CA GLY A 124 -15.95 3.86 -8.40
C GLY A 124 -15.07 4.65 -9.37
N VAL A 125 -14.05 5.33 -8.80
CA VAL A 125 -13.16 6.24 -9.52
C VAL A 125 -12.07 5.49 -10.30
N THR A 126 -11.72 4.27 -9.90
CA THR A 126 -10.72 3.45 -10.61
C THR A 126 -11.40 2.34 -11.40
N PRO A 127 -10.73 1.84 -12.48
CA PRO A 127 -11.23 0.67 -13.24
C PRO A 127 -11.51 -0.57 -12.38
N THR A 128 -10.88 -0.68 -11.20
CA THR A 128 -11.11 -1.77 -10.25
C THR A 128 -12.07 -1.40 -9.11
N GLY A 129 -12.87 -0.32 -9.25
CA GLY A 129 -13.97 0.05 -8.35
C GLY A 129 -13.55 0.70 -7.03
N ARG A 130 -12.48 1.52 -6.99
CA ARG A 130 -12.04 2.19 -5.77
C ARG A 130 -12.41 3.67 -5.75
N THR A 131 -12.83 4.16 -4.59
CA THR A 131 -13.08 5.58 -4.32
C THR A 131 -11.81 6.39 -4.03
N ARG A 132 -10.70 5.70 -3.67
CA ARG A 132 -9.41 6.30 -3.31
C ARG A 132 -8.30 5.74 -4.19
N PRO A 133 -8.10 6.32 -5.37
CA PRO A 133 -7.03 5.95 -6.28
C PRO A 133 -5.66 6.28 -5.70
N ALA A 134 -4.63 5.62 -6.23
CA ALA A 134 -3.26 5.95 -5.89
C ALA A 134 -2.45 6.22 -7.15
N ILE A 135 -1.49 7.15 -7.05
CA ILE A 135 -0.54 7.48 -8.11
C ILE A 135 0.84 6.98 -7.67
N LYS A 136 1.45 6.10 -8.46
CA LYS A 136 2.80 5.62 -8.22
C LYS A 136 3.80 6.66 -8.70
N ILE A 137 4.36 7.44 -7.76
CA ILE A 137 5.31 8.52 -8.04
C ILE A 137 6.77 8.04 -8.04
N GLN A 138 7.04 6.83 -7.48
CA GLN A 138 8.38 6.28 -7.35
C GLN A 138 8.33 4.75 -7.42
N ASP A 139 9.34 4.12 -8.04
CA ASP A 139 9.50 2.67 -8.11
C ASP A 139 10.96 2.26 -7.91
N GLY A 140 11.20 0.99 -7.55
CA GLY A 140 12.53 0.49 -7.23
C GLY A 140 13.07 1.02 -5.90
N CYS A 141 14.22 0.47 -5.44
CA CYS A 141 14.83 0.85 -4.17
C CYS A 141 16.33 0.55 -4.18
N ASP A 142 17.14 1.53 -3.76
CA ASP A 142 18.60 1.39 -3.64
C ASP A 142 19.04 0.92 -2.24
N ASN A 143 18.12 0.83 -1.27
CA ASN A 143 18.39 0.25 0.03
C ASN A 143 18.72 -1.25 -0.09
N ARG A 144 19.60 -1.72 0.80
CA ARG A 144 20.04 -3.13 0.87
C ARG A 144 19.69 -3.74 2.21
N CYS A 145 18.44 -3.53 2.66
CA CYS A 145 17.96 -4.14 3.90
C CYS A 145 18.14 -5.66 3.81
N SER A 146 18.70 -6.26 4.85
CA SER A 146 19.16 -7.65 4.83
C SER A 146 18.06 -8.70 4.63
N TYR A 147 16.80 -8.35 4.87
CA TYR A 147 15.63 -9.21 4.69
C TYR A 147 14.87 -8.97 3.38
N CYS A 148 15.13 -7.87 2.69
CA CYS A 148 14.27 -7.38 1.63
C CYS A 148 14.69 -7.94 0.27
N ILE A 149 13.72 -8.47 -0.50
CA ILE A 149 13.94 -8.95 -1.87
C ILE A 149 13.42 -7.95 -2.92
N VAL A 150 12.76 -6.87 -2.49
CA VAL A 150 12.06 -5.95 -3.40
C VAL A 150 13.02 -5.25 -4.36
N TRP A 151 14.21 -4.89 -3.91
CA TRP A 151 15.23 -4.28 -4.76
C TRP A 151 15.67 -5.20 -5.93
N LYS A 152 15.64 -6.54 -5.74
CA LYS A 152 15.89 -7.50 -6.83
C LYS A 152 14.73 -7.55 -7.81
N ALA A 153 13.48 -7.50 -7.30
CA ALA A 153 12.29 -7.61 -8.12
C ALA A 153 11.99 -6.33 -8.92
N ARG A 154 12.41 -5.14 -8.43
CA ARG A 154 12.03 -3.85 -9.00
C ARG A 154 13.20 -2.99 -9.48
N GLY A 155 14.44 -3.41 -9.21
CA GLY A 155 15.65 -2.72 -9.61
C GLY A 155 15.89 -1.41 -8.84
N ARG A 156 16.69 -0.53 -9.45
CA ARG A 156 17.09 0.77 -8.88
C ARG A 156 15.92 1.72 -8.70
N GLY A 157 16.09 2.65 -7.75
CA GLY A 157 15.13 3.72 -7.51
C GLY A 157 14.97 4.64 -8.73
N ARG A 158 13.73 4.93 -9.12
CA ARG A 158 13.37 5.87 -10.17
C ARG A 158 12.08 6.60 -9.81
N SER A 159 12.05 7.88 -10.11
CA SER A 159 10.89 8.74 -9.87
C SER A 159 10.10 8.95 -11.16
N LEU A 160 8.79 9.14 -11.02
CA LEU A 160 7.93 9.60 -12.10
C LEU A 160 8.13 11.11 -12.28
N PRO A 161 8.29 11.67 -13.47
CA PRO A 161 8.38 13.11 -13.67
C PRO A 161 7.17 13.85 -13.07
N ALA A 162 7.39 15.00 -12.46
CA ALA A 162 6.34 15.78 -11.81
C ALA A 162 5.21 16.16 -12.76
N VAL A 163 5.53 16.46 -14.01
CA VAL A 163 4.52 16.75 -15.06
C VAL A 163 3.59 15.56 -15.28
N GLU A 164 4.12 14.33 -15.25
CA GLU A 164 3.32 13.12 -15.42
C GLU A 164 2.49 12.82 -14.14
N VAL A 165 3.03 13.11 -12.95
CA VAL A 165 2.27 13.03 -11.71
C VAL A 165 1.05 13.95 -11.75
N LEU A 166 1.23 15.20 -12.20
CA LEU A 166 0.13 16.18 -12.34
C LEU A 166 -0.90 15.73 -13.37
N SER A 167 -0.46 15.25 -14.53
CA SER A 167 -1.36 14.74 -15.58
C SER A 167 -2.22 13.58 -15.08
N ARG A 168 -1.63 12.62 -14.35
CA ARG A 168 -2.37 11.51 -13.74
C ARG A 168 -3.31 11.98 -12.62
N LEU A 169 -2.92 13.02 -11.91
CA LEU A 169 -3.77 13.61 -10.88
C LEU A 169 -5.00 14.27 -11.50
N ASP A 170 -4.81 15.06 -12.56
CA ASP A 170 -5.91 15.73 -13.28
C ASP A 170 -6.90 14.71 -13.88
N GLU A 171 -6.38 13.66 -14.53
CA GLU A 171 -7.20 12.56 -15.02
C GLU A 171 -8.00 11.89 -13.89
N THR A 172 -7.35 11.62 -12.76
CA THR A 172 -7.95 10.96 -11.61
C THR A 172 -9.02 11.84 -10.95
N CYS A 173 -8.76 13.13 -10.80
CA CYS A 173 -9.73 14.09 -10.28
C CYS A 173 -10.89 14.32 -11.26
N GLY A 174 -10.61 14.33 -12.55
CA GLY A 174 -11.62 14.42 -13.62
C GLY A 174 -12.61 13.24 -13.61
N ARG A 175 -12.18 12.07 -13.14
CA ARG A 175 -13.04 10.90 -12.88
C ARG A 175 -13.80 10.98 -11.55
N GLY A 176 -13.71 12.09 -10.82
CA GLY A 176 -14.43 12.34 -9.57
C GLY A 176 -13.70 11.96 -8.28
N ALA A 177 -12.39 11.64 -8.33
CA ALA A 177 -11.62 11.37 -7.12
C ALA A 177 -11.54 12.62 -6.22
N ARG A 178 -11.92 12.48 -4.97
CA ARG A 178 -11.78 13.53 -3.94
C ARG A 178 -10.56 13.35 -3.06
N GLU A 179 -10.01 12.14 -2.99
CA GLU A 179 -8.77 11.84 -2.30
C GLU A 179 -7.85 11.00 -3.20
N VAL A 180 -6.56 11.34 -3.21
CA VAL A 180 -5.52 10.61 -3.95
C VAL A 180 -4.39 10.22 -3.01
N VAL A 181 -3.80 9.04 -3.22
CA VAL A 181 -2.65 8.54 -2.46
C VAL A 181 -1.40 8.60 -3.33
N LEU A 182 -0.42 9.40 -2.96
CA LEU A 182 0.93 9.31 -3.55
C LEU A 182 1.63 8.09 -2.98
N THR A 183 2.04 7.16 -3.83
CA THR A 183 2.63 5.89 -3.41
C THR A 183 3.88 5.52 -4.19
N GLY A 184 4.66 4.58 -3.67
CA GLY A 184 5.86 4.05 -4.29
C GLY A 184 6.50 2.97 -3.43
N ILE A 185 7.67 2.52 -3.83
CA ILE A 185 8.47 1.55 -3.08
C ILE A 185 9.29 2.25 -1.99
N ASN A 186 9.84 3.43 -2.31
CA ASN A 186 10.56 4.28 -1.36
C ASN A 186 10.29 5.75 -1.73
N ILE A 187 9.08 6.22 -1.41
CA ILE A 187 8.59 7.52 -1.87
C ILE A 187 9.39 8.72 -1.36
N GLY A 188 10.03 8.60 -0.19
CA GLY A 188 10.89 9.64 0.36
C GLY A 188 12.11 9.94 -0.51
N ARG A 189 12.50 8.98 -1.37
CA ARG A 189 13.56 9.14 -2.37
C ARG A 189 13.08 9.72 -3.69
N TYR A 190 11.88 10.27 -3.73
CA TYR A 190 11.40 10.98 -4.92
C TYR A 190 12.34 12.14 -5.27
N ARG A 191 12.74 12.21 -6.55
CA ARG A 191 13.56 13.30 -7.11
C ARG A 191 13.20 13.50 -8.57
N ASP A 192 12.94 14.75 -8.94
CA ASP A 192 12.72 15.17 -10.33
C ASP A 192 13.16 16.61 -10.50
N GLY A 193 14.21 16.86 -11.31
CA GLY A 193 14.69 18.21 -11.64
C GLY A 193 14.94 19.13 -10.44
N GLY A 194 15.43 18.60 -9.30
CA GLY A 194 15.62 19.36 -8.06
C GLY A 194 14.42 19.34 -7.09
N LEU A 195 13.26 18.85 -7.52
CA LEU A 195 12.12 18.61 -6.64
C LEU A 195 12.36 17.35 -5.80
N ASP A 196 12.10 17.44 -4.51
CA ASP A 196 11.95 16.32 -3.58
C ASP A 196 10.44 16.06 -3.32
N LEU A 197 10.14 15.12 -2.41
CA LEU A 197 8.76 14.80 -2.06
C LEU A 197 8.00 16.00 -1.48
N ALA A 198 8.65 16.86 -0.71
CA ALA A 198 8.05 18.07 -0.17
C ALA A 198 7.69 19.08 -1.27
N GLY A 199 8.64 19.31 -2.19
CA GLY A 199 8.40 20.18 -3.35
C GLY A 199 7.33 19.62 -4.29
N LEU A 200 7.28 18.32 -4.49
CA LEU A 200 6.18 17.68 -5.24
C LEU A 200 4.84 17.90 -4.54
N LEU A 201 4.79 17.75 -3.21
CA LEU A 201 3.56 17.99 -2.44
C LEU A 201 3.08 19.43 -2.61
N ASP A 202 3.97 20.42 -2.48
CA ASP A 202 3.65 21.83 -2.71
C ASP A 202 3.12 22.07 -4.12
N LEU A 203 3.76 21.46 -5.14
CA LEU A 203 3.36 21.58 -6.53
C LEU A 203 1.95 20.99 -6.77
N VAL A 204 1.69 19.79 -6.23
CA VAL A 204 0.38 19.13 -6.30
C VAL A 204 -0.70 19.99 -5.65
N MET A 205 -0.44 20.57 -4.48
CA MET A 205 -1.39 21.42 -3.77
C MET A 205 -1.67 22.75 -4.50
N ALA A 206 -0.68 23.28 -5.21
CA ALA A 206 -0.81 24.53 -5.97
C ALA A 206 -1.51 24.35 -7.32
N ARG A 207 -1.44 23.15 -7.92
CA ARG A 207 -1.87 22.89 -9.29
C ARG A 207 -3.13 22.04 -9.40
N SER A 208 -3.69 21.57 -8.29
CA SER A 208 -4.87 20.71 -8.33
C SER A 208 -5.92 21.09 -7.30
N ASP A 209 -7.18 20.79 -7.63
CA ASP A 209 -8.33 20.94 -6.74
C ASP A 209 -8.66 19.67 -5.96
N VAL A 210 -7.69 18.72 -5.87
CA VAL A 210 -7.87 17.51 -5.08
C VAL A 210 -8.24 17.86 -3.63
N GLY A 211 -9.30 17.28 -3.12
CA GLY A 211 -9.79 17.59 -1.78
C GLY A 211 -8.84 17.13 -0.68
N ARG A 212 -8.19 15.95 -0.87
CA ARG A 212 -7.19 15.43 0.07
C ARG A 212 -6.12 14.58 -0.62
N VAL A 213 -4.85 14.85 -0.28
CA VAL A 213 -3.71 14.00 -0.66
C VAL A 213 -3.22 13.22 0.56
N ARG A 214 -2.88 11.98 0.34
CA ARG A 214 -2.27 11.11 1.35
C ARG A 214 -0.90 10.65 0.88
N ILE A 215 0.08 10.65 1.78
CA ILE A 215 1.42 10.13 1.55
C ILE A 215 1.45 8.64 1.93
N GLY A 216 2.05 7.80 1.09
CA GLY A 216 2.29 6.38 1.36
C GLY A 216 3.36 6.14 2.43
N SER A 217 3.84 4.89 2.53
CA SER A 217 4.87 4.53 3.50
C SER A 217 6.20 5.21 3.19
N ILE A 218 6.87 5.72 4.22
CA ILE A 218 8.11 6.49 4.12
C ILE A 218 9.14 5.97 5.14
N GLU A 219 10.40 6.04 4.81
CA GLU A 219 11.50 5.71 5.71
C GLU A 219 11.77 6.85 6.70
N PRO A 220 12.17 6.58 7.96
CA PRO A 220 12.43 7.62 8.96
C PRO A 220 13.38 8.72 8.49
N PRO A 221 14.53 8.43 7.83
CA PRO A 221 15.44 9.49 7.36
C PRO A 221 14.87 10.40 6.26
N ASP A 222 13.79 9.96 5.62
CA ASP A 222 13.14 10.71 4.54
C ASP A 222 11.95 11.55 5.02
N VAL A 223 11.53 11.41 6.28
CA VAL A 223 10.57 12.31 6.94
C VAL A 223 11.32 13.56 7.39
N THR A 224 11.64 14.41 6.43
CA THR A 224 12.38 15.65 6.68
C THR A 224 11.49 16.71 7.30
N GLU A 225 12.06 17.67 8.04
CA GLU A 225 11.35 18.85 8.56
C GLU A 225 10.60 19.57 7.42
N ARG A 226 11.27 19.73 6.26
CA ARG A 226 10.66 20.34 5.07
C ARG A 226 9.39 19.62 4.61
N LEU A 227 9.35 18.29 4.66
CA LEU A 227 8.16 17.51 4.31
C LEU A 227 7.05 17.71 5.33
N VAL A 228 7.39 17.66 6.62
CA VAL A 228 6.41 17.86 7.71
C VAL A 228 5.85 19.27 7.67
N ASP A 229 6.67 20.29 7.41
CA ASP A 229 6.24 21.68 7.28
C ASP A 229 5.36 21.89 6.04
N ALA A 230 5.66 21.21 4.92
CA ALA A 230 4.78 21.22 3.76
C ALA A 230 3.41 20.63 4.09
N MET A 231 3.37 19.49 4.81
CA MET A 231 2.11 18.90 5.26
C MET A 231 1.32 19.85 6.18
N ALA A 232 1.98 20.51 7.12
CA ALA A 232 1.36 21.47 8.04
C ALA A 232 0.79 22.68 7.31
N ARG A 233 1.55 23.23 6.34
CA ARG A 233 1.16 24.40 5.53
C ARG A 233 -0.13 24.18 4.76
N HIS A 234 -0.31 22.96 4.21
CA HIS A 234 -1.50 22.60 3.43
C HIS A 234 -2.67 22.08 4.29
N GLY A 235 -2.48 21.90 5.58
CA GLY A 235 -3.52 21.60 6.55
C GLY A 235 -4.38 20.39 6.17
N GLY A 236 -5.71 20.52 6.26
CA GLY A 236 -6.65 19.43 6.01
C GLY A 236 -6.64 18.86 4.58
N ARG A 237 -6.02 19.54 3.60
CA ARG A 237 -5.85 19.00 2.24
C ARG A 237 -4.73 17.94 2.17
N VAL A 238 -3.85 17.88 3.15
CA VAL A 238 -2.92 16.74 3.33
C VAL A 238 -3.39 15.93 4.51
N ALA A 239 -3.59 14.62 4.31
CA ALA A 239 -4.05 13.74 5.38
C ALA A 239 -3.05 13.77 6.55
N PRO A 240 -3.50 14.01 7.81
CA PRO A 240 -2.64 14.02 8.98
C PRO A 240 -2.26 12.58 9.40
N PHE A 241 -1.59 11.89 8.50
CA PHE A 241 -1.16 10.51 8.68
C PHE A 241 0.21 10.31 8.06
N LEU A 242 1.14 9.80 8.84
CA LEU A 242 2.43 9.32 8.37
C LEU A 242 2.59 7.84 8.68
N HIS A 243 2.87 7.05 7.65
CA HIS A 243 3.28 5.66 7.82
C HIS A 243 4.81 5.58 7.77
N VAL A 244 5.45 5.67 8.94
CA VAL A 244 6.91 5.67 9.08
C VAL A 244 7.39 4.26 9.41
N CYS A 245 8.16 3.65 8.51
CA CYS A 245 8.55 2.24 8.62
C CYS A 245 9.60 2.03 9.72
N LEU A 246 9.21 1.50 10.88
CA LEU A 246 10.11 1.24 12.02
C LEU A 246 10.92 -0.05 11.84
N GLN A 247 10.26 -1.12 11.44
CA GLN A 247 10.76 -2.50 11.28
C GLN A 247 11.16 -3.20 12.59
N SER A 248 11.82 -2.54 13.55
CA SER A 248 12.13 -3.02 14.90
C SER A 248 12.33 -1.83 15.85
N GLY A 249 11.92 -1.97 17.11
CA GLY A 249 12.21 -1.01 18.18
C GLY A 249 13.50 -1.31 18.96
N SER A 250 14.35 -2.21 18.47
CA SER A 250 15.67 -2.51 19.03
C SER A 250 16.78 -2.12 18.05
N ASP A 251 17.72 -1.30 18.50
CA ASP A 251 18.85 -0.84 17.68
C ASP A 251 19.77 -1.99 17.25
N ALA A 252 19.92 -3.02 18.08
CA ALA A 252 20.69 -4.20 17.74
C ALA A 252 20.04 -4.96 16.56
N THR A 253 18.72 -5.09 16.56
CA THR A 253 17.97 -5.69 15.46
C THR A 253 17.97 -4.81 14.22
N LEU A 254 17.80 -3.47 14.34
CA LEU A 254 17.89 -2.52 13.23
C LEU A 254 19.24 -2.58 12.52
N ARG A 255 20.35 -2.69 13.27
CA ARG A 255 21.69 -2.87 12.69
C ARG A 255 21.81 -4.18 11.89
N ARG A 256 21.31 -5.30 12.42
CA ARG A 256 21.25 -6.59 11.68
C ARG A 256 20.37 -6.52 10.44
N MET A 257 19.30 -5.72 10.48
CA MET A 257 18.43 -5.44 9.33
C MET A 257 19.08 -4.52 8.28
N CYS A 258 20.28 -3.96 8.55
CA CYS A 258 20.94 -2.95 7.73
C CYS A 258 20.06 -1.70 7.53
N ARG A 259 19.45 -1.20 8.63
CA ARG A 259 18.69 0.05 8.62
C ARG A 259 19.61 1.24 8.82
N ALA A 260 19.33 2.35 8.12
CA ALA A 260 20.12 3.58 8.14
C ALA A 260 19.69 4.55 9.26
N TYR A 261 18.98 4.07 10.27
CA TYR A 261 18.49 4.82 11.42
C TYR A 261 18.46 3.93 12.66
N ASP A 262 18.38 4.55 13.81
CA ASP A 262 18.17 3.96 15.12
C ASP A 262 16.88 4.46 15.77
N THR A 263 16.58 3.98 16.96
CA THR A 263 15.38 4.36 17.72
C THR A 263 15.42 5.84 18.15
N ALA A 264 16.59 6.39 18.41
CA ALA A 264 16.73 7.80 18.78
C ALA A 264 16.39 8.73 17.60
N ALA A 265 16.90 8.45 16.40
CA ALA A 265 16.56 9.19 15.20
C ALA A 265 15.05 9.07 14.86
N TYR A 266 14.48 7.87 15.03
CA TYR A 266 13.04 7.67 14.84
C TYR A 266 12.22 8.53 15.80
N ARG A 267 12.58 8.56 17.08
CA ARG A 267 11.93 9.37 18.12
C ARG A 267 11.95 10.86 17.77
N GLN A 268 13.09 11.37 17.32
CA GLN A 268 13.24 12.79 16.92
C GLN A 268 12.30 13.15 15.78
N VAL A 269 12.25 12.32 14.74
CA VAL A 269 11.35 12.51 13.58
C VAL A 269 9.89 12.54 14.02
N VAL A 270 9.46 11.60 14.88
CA VAL A 270 8.08 11.53 15.37
C VAL A 270 7.75 12.72 16.27
N ALA A 271 8.67 13.14 17.13
CA ALA A 271 8.49 14.29 18.00
C ALA A 271 8.28 15.58 17.18
N TYR A 272 9.13 15.84 16.18
CA TYR A 272 8.99 16.97 15.28
C TYR A 272 7.64 16.93 14.53
N ALA A 273 7.30 15.75 13.97
CA ALA A 273 6.05 15.61 13.22
C ALA A 273 4.80 15.85 14.10
N ARG A 274 4.80 15.41 15.36
CA ARG A 274 3.70 15.63 16.30
C ARG A 274 3.57 17.09 16.73
N ASP A 275 4.68 17.78 16.91
CA ASP A 275 4.69 19.21 17.22
C ASP A 275 4.04 20.02 16.10
N ARG A 276 4.41 19.74 14.84
CA ARG A 276 3.93 20.48 13.66
C ARG A 276 2.55 20.05 13.18
N LEU A 277 2.11 18.83 13.49
CA LEU A 277 0.86 18.21 13.05
C LEU A 277 0.06 17.70 14.28
N PRO A 278 -0.65 18.56 15.01
CA PRO A 278 -1.31 18.18 16.28
C PRO A 278 -2.34 17.04 16.16
N LYS A 279 -2.89 16.81 14.97
CA LYS A 279 -3.85 15.72 14.68
C LYS A 279 -3.17 14.52 14.00
N LEU A 280 -1.85 14.43 14.05
CA LEU A 280 -1.09 13.35 13.39
C LEU A 280 -1.48 11.99 13.95
N SER A 281 -1.90 11.09 13.06
CA SER A 281 -1.98 9.66 13.30
C SER A 281 -0.75 8.98 12.73
N LEU A 282 -0.09 8.13 13.53
CA LEU A 282 1.16 7.48 13.16
C LEU A 282 0.92 6.01 12.82
N GLY A 283 1.38 5.57 11.65
CA GLY A 283 1.39 4.15 11.26
C GLY A 283 2.80 3.61 11.12
N THR A 284 2.96 2.28 11.21
CA THR A 284 4.24 1.61 11.00
C THR A 284 4.10 0.16 10.54
N ASP A 285 5.19 -0.38 10.00
CA ASP A 285 5.42 -1.81 9.78
C ASP A 285 6.45 -2.30 10.78
N LEU A 286 6.23 -3.50 11.36
CA LEU A 286 7.15 -4.14 12.31
C LEU A 286 7.34 -5.62 11.96
N ILE A 287 8.59 -6.08 12.05
CA ILE A 287 8.96 -7.47 11.84
C ILE A 287 9.38 -8.07 13.18
N VAL A 288 8.76 -9.18 13.58
CA VAL A 288 9.12 -9.95 14.78
C VAL A 288 9.80 -11.27 14.40
N GLY A 289 10.71 -11.74 15.24
CA GLY A 289 11.44 -12.98 15.00
C GLY A 289 12.50 -12.87 13.92
N PHE A 290 13.12 -11.70 13.77
CA PHE A 290 14.25 -11.52 12.88
C PHE A 290 15.44 -12.39 13.35
N PRO A 291 16.29 -12.93 12.43
CA PRO A 291 17.43 -13.76 12.84
C PRO A 291 18.30 -13.08 13.90
N GLY A 292 18.53 -13.78 15.00
CA GLY A 292 19.27 -13.30 16.15
C GLY A 292 18.51 -12.35 17.09
N GLU A 293 17.22 -12.07 16.86
CA GLU A 293 16.41 -11.29 17.79
C GLU A 293 16.24 -12.06 19.12
N THR A 294 16.80 -11.50 20.19
CA THR A 294 16.67 -12.04 21.55
C THR A 294 15.34 -11.65 22.19
N GLU A 295 15.01 -12.24 23.35
CA GLU A 295 13.83 -11.82 24.11
C GLU A 295 13.96 -10.37 24.58
N GLY A 296 15.14 -9.97 25.09
CA GLY A 296 15.40 -8.59 25.50
C GLY A 296 15.16 -7.58 24.37
N GLU A 297 15.64 -7.85 23.16
CA GLU A 297 15.43 -7.00 21.98
C GLU A 297 13.95 -6.95 21.55
N PHE A 298 13.21 -8.03 21.76
CA PHE A 298 11.77 -8.04 21.52
C PHE A 298 11.03 -7.17 22.56
N GLU A 299 11.41 -7.25 23.86
CA GLU A 299 10.84 -6.38 24.90
C GLU A 299 11.19 -4.89 24.67
N GLU A 300 12.41 -4.57 24.22
CA GLU A 300 12.76 -3.22 23.76
C GLU A 300 11.83 -2.75 22.65
N SER A 301 11.54 -3.62 21.68
CA SER A 301 10.64 -3.29 20.57
C SER A 301 9.19 -3.07 21.03
N LEU A 302 8.71 -3.83 22.01
CA LEU A 302 7.38 -3.62 22.61
C LEU A 302 7.32 -2.25 23.31
N ALA A 303 8.28 -1.96 24.18
CA ALA A 303 8.33 -0.71 24.94
C ALA A 303 8.43 0.51 24.01
N PHE A 304 9.28 0.42 22.98
CA PHE A 304 9.41 1.49 22.00
C PHE A 304 8.13 1.71 21.18
N CYS A 305 7.44 0.64 20.75
CA CYS A 305 6.17 0.79 20.05
C CYS A 305 5.10 1.43 20.95
N GLU A 306 5.04 1.06 22.24
CA GLU A 306 4.11 1.67 23.20
C GLU A 306 4.41 3.16 23.40
N GLU A 307 5.68 3.55 23.53
CA GLU A 307 6.12 4.95 23.58
C GLU A 307 5.69 5.73 22.33
N MET A 308 5.86 5.14 21.15
CA MET A 308 5.51 5.78 19.88
C MET A 308 4.00 5.86 19.64
N ALA A 309 3.16 5.15 20.36
CA ALA A 309 1.69 5.21 20.31
C ALA A 309 1.14 5.17 18.86
N PHE A 310 1.35 4.06 18.17
CA PHE A 310 0.91 3.90 16.80
C PHE A 310 -0.61 3.73 16.68
N SER A 311 -1.25 4.54 15.85
CA SER A 311 -2.67 4.36 15.49
C SER A 311 -2.89 3.17 14.54
N ARG A 312 -1.85 2.78 13.79
CA ARG A 312 -1.90 1.67 12.84
C ARG A 312 -0.56 0.94 12.78
N MET A 313 -0.53 -0.33 13.12
CA MET A 313 0.67 -1.13 13.03
C MET A 313 0.42 -2.44 12.30
N HIS A 314 1.24 -2.71 11.28
CA HIS A 314 1.27 -4.00 10.61
C HIS A 314 2.41 -4.84 11.19
N VAL A 315 2.05 -5.96 11.81
CA VAL A 315 3.00 -6.88 12.44
C VAL A 315 3.23 -8.07 11.53
N PHE A 316 4.45 -8.19 11.05
CA PHE A 316 4.92 -9.30 10.21
C PHE A 316 5.80 -10.24 11.04
N ARG A 317 5.61 -11.54 10.86
CA ARG A 317 6.65 -12.50 11.23
C ARG A 317 7.74 -12.45 10.19
N TYR A 318 9.02 -12.50 10.61
CA TYR A 318 10.10 -12.60 9.66
C TYR A 318 9.85 -13.74 8.66
N SER A 319 10.01 -13.44 7.40
CA SER A 319 9.81 -14.39 6.31
C SER A 319 11.11 -14.58 5.54
N ARG A 320 11.64 -15.79 5.56
CA ARG A 320 12.85 -16.17 4.85
C ARG A 320 12.67 -15.96 3.34
N ARG A 321 13.51 -15.11 2.75
CA ARG A 321 13.48 -14.85 1.29
C ARG A 321 14.78 -15.32 0.64
N PRO A 322 14.73 -16.35 -0.23
CA PRO A 322 15.93 -16.84 -0.90
C PRO A 322 16.71 -15.72 -1.58
N GLY A 323 18.04 -15.74 -1.42
CA GLY A 323 18.92 -14.72 -1.99
C GLY A 323 19.00 -13.39 -1.20
N THR A 324 18.41 -13.31 0.00
CA THR A 324 18.63 -12.20 0.94
C THR A 324 19.63 -12.62 2.02
N PRO A 325 20.47 -11.70 2.56
CA PRO A 325 21.43 -12.01 3.62
C PRO A 325 20.80 -12.64 4.87
N ALA A 326 19.63 -12.14 5.29
CA ALA A 326 18.94 -12.66 6.47
C ALA A 326 18.44 -14.09 6.28
N ALA A 327 18.25 -14.59 5.04
CA ALA A 327 17.80 -15.95 4.79
C ALA A 327 18.80 -17.00 5.23
N THR A 328 20.09 -16.69 5.20
CA THR A 328 21.20 -17.58 5.58
C THR A 328 21.85 -17.18 6.90
N ALA A 329 21.35 -16.12 7.54
CA ALA A 329 21.88 -15.65 8.83
C ALA A 329 21.72 -16.73 9.92
N PRO A 330 22.69 -16.86 10.84
CA PRO A 330 22.59 -17.78 11.97
C PRO A 330 21.48 -17.34 12.95
N ARG A 331 21.18 -18.21 13.91
CA ARG A 331 20.21 -17.95 14.97
C ARG A 331 18.81 -17.56 14.44
N GLN A 332 18.32 -18.30 13.48
CA GLN A 332 16.91 -18.21 13.04
C GLN A 332 15.98 -18.46 14.23
N VAL A 333 14.99 -17.59 14.41
CA VAL A 333 14.04 -17.71 15.51
C VAL A 333 13.04 -18.82 15.21
N ASP A 334 12.70 -19.61 16.24
CA ASP A 334 11.71 -20.69 16.11
C ASP A 334 10.33 -20.14 15.69
N PRO A 335 9.62 -20.82 14.76
CA PRO A 335 8.30 -20.37 14.30
C PRO A 335 7.24 -20.21 15.41
N ARG A 336 7.31 -21.04 16.48
CA ARG A 336 6.40 -20.93 17.64
C ARG A 336 6.69 -19.65 18.41
N GLU A 337 7.97 -19.32 18.57
CA GLU A 337 8.43 -18.09 19.21
C GLU A 337 8.01 -16.87 18.40
N MET A 338 8.22 -16.87 17.08
CA MET A 338 7.73 -15.82 16.18
C MET A 338 6.21 -15.63 16.31
N ALA A 339 5.46 -16.72 16.42
CA ALA A 339 4.01 -16.67 16.60
C ALA A 339 3.62 -16.06 17.96
N ARG A 340 4.33 -16.39 19.05
CA ARG A 340 4.15 -15.81 20.39
C ARG A 340 4.42 -14.31 20.38
N ARG A 341 5.55 -13.87 19.83
CA ARG A 341 5.93 -12.46 19.70
C ARG A 341 4.91 -11.68 18.85
N SER A 342 4.49 -12.26 17.74
CA SER A 342 3.48 -11.66 16.86
C SER A 342 2.13 -11.45 17.56
N ARG A 343 1.69 -12.39 18.42
CA ARG A 343 0.47 -12.21 19.22
C ARG A 343 0.59 -11.04 20.19
N ARG A 344 1.66 -11.00 21.00
CA ARG A 344 1.91 -9.92 21.96
C ARG A 344 1.95 -8.56 21.29
N MET A 345 2.69 -8.45 20.17
CA MET A 345 2.80 -7.19 19.44
C MET A 345 1.46 -6.75 18.82
N ARG A 346 0.64 -7.69 18.31
CA ARG A 346 -0.71 -7.38 17.81
C ARG A 346 -1.68 -6.99 18.91
N GLU A 347 -1.53 -7.53 20.11
CA GLU A 347 -2.30 -7.10 21.28
C GLU A 347 -1.97 -5.67 21.67
N LEU A 348 -0.68 -5.32 21.69
CA LEU A 348 -0.23 -3.94 21.88
C LEU A 348 -0.80 -3.02 20.78
N ALA A 349 -0.71 -3.43 19.52
CA ALA A 349 -1.25 -2.66 18.39
C ALA A 349 -2.75 -2.36 18.53
N ARG A 350 -3.54 -3.34 19.00
CA ARG A 350 -4.98 -3.13 19.24
C ARG A 350 -5.23 -2.14 20.38
N ARG A 351 -4.48 -2.24 21.49
CA ARG A 351 -4.61 -1.28 22.61
C ARG A 351 -4.27 0.15 22.16
N MET A 352 -3.14 0.34 21.47
CA MET A 352 -2.73 1.64 20.96
C MET A 352 -3.77 2.22 19.99
N ARG A 353 -4.26 1.40 19.04
CA ARG A 353 -5.29 1.85 18.09
C ARG A 353 -6.56 2.31 18.80
N ARG A 354 -7.01 1.57 19.85
CA ARG A 354 -8.18 1.95 20.63
C ARG A 354 -7.95 3.27 21.35
N SER A 355 -6.81 3.42 22.03
CA SER A 355 -6.46 4.68 22.72
C SER A 355 -6.42 5.86 21.76
N GLU A 356 -5.85 5.70 20.57
CA GLU A 356 -5.84 6.75 19.54
C GLU A 356 -7.25 7.06 18.98
N ALA A 357 -8.13 6.06 18.85
CA ALA A 357 -9.52 6.26 18.49
C ALA A 357 -10.28 7.07 19.56
N GLU A 358 -10.05 6.76 20.84
CA GLU A 358 -10.67 7.46 21.98
C GLU A 358 -10.30 8.94 22.03
N ARG A 359 -9.06 9.29 21.66
CA ARG A 359 -8.62 10.69 21.52
C ARG A 359 -9.34 11.48 20.43
N MET A 360 -9.96 10.79 19.48
CA MET A 360 -10.70 11.45 18.39
C MET A 360 -12.13 11.82 18.79
N VAL A 361 -12.67 11.30 19.90
CA VAL A 361 -14.03 11.61 20.35
C VAL A 361 -14.18 13.12 20.60
N GLY A 362 -15.26 13.70 20.10
CA GLY A 362 -15.51 15.13 20.11
C GLY A 362 -14.79 15.95 19.04
N SER A 363 -13.85 15.34 18.27
CA SER A 363 -13.14 16.05 17.21
C SER A 363 -13.87 16.01 15.87
N GLU A 364 -13.71 17.05 15.06
CA GLU A 364 -14.13 17.05 13.67
C GLU A 364 -13.08 16.39 12.79
N GLN A 365 -13.53 15.47 11.92
CA GLN A 365 -12.72 14.73 10.97
C GLN A 365 -13.19 14.98 9.54
N LEU A 366 -12.26 15.10 8.60
CA LEU A 366 -12.53 15.04 7.17
C LEU A 366 -12.56 13.56 6.75
N VAL A 367 -13.68 13.09 6.21
CA VAL A 367 -13.98 11.69 5.97
C VAL A 367 -14.28 11.46 4.50
N LEU A 368 -13.57 10.52 3.85
CA LEU A 368 -13.92 10.03 2.52
C LEU A 368 -14.91 8.87 2.69
N VAL A 369 -16.09 8.97 2.08
CA VAL A 369 -17.10 7.91 2.10
C VAL A 369 -16.72 6.85 1.07
N GLU A 370 -16.38 5.65 1.53
CA GLU A 370 -15.92 4.55 0.65
C GLU A 370 -17.05 3.58 0.28
N ARG A 371 -18.09 3.53 1.06
CA ARG A 371 -19.32 2.74 0.84
C ARG A 371 -20.48 3.33 1.67
N ALA A 372 -21.70 2.94 1.34
CA ALA A 372 -22.88 3.41 2.09
C ALA A 372 -22.70 3.19 3.60
N GLY A 373 -22.88 4.24 4.38
CA GLY A 373 -22.75 4.23 5.83
C GLY A 373 -21.32 4.11 6.38
N ARG A 374 -20.28 4.14 5.55
CA ARG A 374 -18.91 3.96 6.02
C ARG A 374 -17.88 4.76 5.22
N GLY A 375 -17.07 5.52 5.94
CA GLY A 375 -15.98 6.30 5.38
C GLY A 375 -14.68 6.09 6.14
N VAL A 376 -13.61 6.76 5.68
CA VAL A 376 -12.29 6.73 6.30
C VAL A 376 -11.79 8.13 6.61
N THR A 377 -11.33 8.33 7.84
CA THR A 377 -10.76 9.61 8.31
C THR A 377 -9.38 9.88 7.71
N GLY A 378 -8.88 11.10 7.90
CA GLY A 378 -7.50 11.46 7.59
C GLY A 378 -6.48 10.54 8.27
N GLY A 379 -6.72 10.13 9.53
CA GLY A 379 -5.89 9.22 10.32
C GLY A 379 -6.05 7.73 10.02
N LEU A 380 -6.79 7.34 8.98
CA LEU A 380 -7.09 5.96 8.60
C LEU A 380 -7.90 5.17 9.65
N PHE A 381 -8.83 5.83 10.31
CA PHE A 381 -9.88 5.18 11.08
C PHE A 381 -11.14 5.03 10.24
N ASP A 382 -11.74 3.85 10.29
CA ASP A 382 -13.08 3.64 9.76
C ASP A 382 -14.07 4.46 10.59
N LEU A 383 -15.00 5.16 9.93
CA LEU A 383 -16.02 5.97 10.58
C LEU A 383 -17.38 5.63 10.00
N HIS A 384 -18.32 5.27 10.86
CA HIS A 384 -19.71 4.99 10.50
C HIS A 384 -20.48 6.30 10.45
N LEU A 385 -21.22 6.48 9.34
CA LEU A 385 -22.01 7.66 9.02
C LEU A 385 -23.43 7.26 8.61
N ASP A 386 -24.26 8.26 8.35
CA ASP A 386 -25.56 8.06 7.71
C ASP A 386 -25.37 7.42 6.31
N PRO A 387 -26.07 6.30 5.99
CA PRO A 387 -25.96 5.63 4.69
C PRO A 387 -26.40 6.48 3.50
N SER A 388 -27.15 7.56 3.71
CA SER A 388 -27.57 8.49 2.65
C SER A 388 -26.46 9.36 2.10
N VAL A 389 -25.30 9.43 2.79
CA VAL A 389 -24.16 10.21 2.32
C VAL A 389 -23.55 9.53 1.08
N PRO A 390 -23.43 10.25 -0.06
CA PRO A 390 -22.99 9.63 -1.30
C PRO A 390 -21.56 9.05 -1.22
N VAL A 391 -21.37 7.86 -1.78
CA VAL A 391 -20.07 7.24 -1.93
C VAL A 391 -19.16 8.11 -2.80
N GLY A 392 -17.88 8.21 -2.45
CA GLY A 392 -16.90 9.06 -3.12
C GLY A 392 -16.86 10.51 -2.60
N SER A 393 -17.84 10.94 -1.78
CA SER A 393 -17.83 12.28 -1.20
C SER A 393 -16.80 12.42 -0.08
N LEU A 394 -16.27 13.64 0.06
CA LEU A 394 -15.37 14.04 1.14
C LEU A 394 -16.14 15.01 2.06
N VAL A 395 -16.50 14.54 3.26
CA VAL A 395 -17.40 15.24 4.17
C VAL A 395 -16.76 15.50 5.53
N ARG A 396 -17.25 16.51 6.26
CA ARG A 396 -16.87 16.76 7.66
C ARG A 396 -17.83 16.01 8.58
N ALA A 397 -17.29 15.36 9.61
CA ALA A 397 -18.07 14.65 10.60
C ALA A 397 -17.43 14.77 12.00
N CYS A 398 -18.27 14.99 13.00
CA CYS A 398 -17.87 14.97 14.40
C CYS A 398 -17.91 13.52 14.93
N VAL A 399 -16.81 13.05 15.52
CA VAL A 399 -16.72 11.73 16.16
C VAL A 399 -17.50 11.74 17.47
N ARG A 400 -18.45 10.82 17.64
CA ARG A 400 -19.30 10.70 18.81
C ARG A 400 -18.85 9.63 19.81
N SER A 401 -18.43 8.49 19.29
CA SER A 401 -17.97 7.38 20.13
C SER A 401 -17.05 6.44 19.36
N VAL A 402 -16.41 5.55 20.12
CA VAL A 402 -15.58 4.46 19.60
C VAL A 402 -16.33 3.15 19.74
N LEU A 403 -16.35 2.32 18.72
CA LEU A 403 -16.95 1.00 18.72
C LEU A 403 -15.94 -0.08 19.18
N ASP A 404 -16.40 -1.31 19.40
CA ASP A 404 -15.58 -2.40 19.94
C ASP A 404 -14.37 -2.77 19.07
N ASP A 405 -14.49 -2.64 17.77
CA ASP A 405 -13.42 -2.89 16.79
C ASP A 405 -12.46 -1.68 16.59
N ALA A 406 -12.57 -0.67 17.46
CA ALA A 406 -11.88 0.61 17.35
C ALA A 406 -12.20 1.40 16.06
N SER A 407 -13.33 1.14 15.42
CA SER A 407 -13.93 2.06 14.46
C SER A 407 -14.69 3.18 15.20
N LEU A 408 -15.01 4.23 14.46
CA LEU A 408 -15.62 5.44 15.01
C LEU A 408 -17.10 5.51 14.58
N LEU A 409 -17.95 6.06 15.43
CA LEU A 409 -19.28 6.51 15.09
C LEU A 409 -19.28 8.03 14.97
N GLY A 410 -19.75 8.57 13.87
CA GLY A 410 -19.76 10.01 13.61
C GLY A 410 -21.11 10.52 13.12
N ARG A 411 -21.27 11.84 13.18
CA ARG A 411 -22.39 12.59 12.60
C ARG A 411 -21.84 13.73 11.75
N LEU A 412 -22.45 14.01 10.61
CA LEU A 412 -22.12 15.17 9.79
C LEU A 412 -22.13 16.45 10.63
N SER A 413 -21.11 17.28 10.40
CA SER A 413 -20.98 18.62 11.04
C SER A 413 -21.88 19.62 10.35
#